data_9121cd5711920f3707f7c7c2d46bef7c
#
_entry.id   9121cd5711920f3707f7c7c2d46bef7c
#
_cell.length_a   1.000
_cell.length_b   1.000
_cell.length_c   1.000
_cell.angle_alpha   90.00
_cell.angle_beta   90.00
_cell.angle_gamma   90.00
#
_symmetry.space_group_name_H-M   'P 1'
#
loop_
_entity.id
_entity.type
_entity.pdbx_description
1 polymer ?
#
loop_
_entity_poly.entity_id
_entity_poly.type
_entity_poly.pdbx_seq_one_letter_code
_entity_poly.pdbx_strand_id
1 'polypeptide(L)'
;CLYYIFDLYNMKGSKYRNSDILLAVFLNLFLFLLSLFAKLFTFNQGIILFGIILFFQILFKYIVLSVFVDKLRVMFIGKNSYQDELMETLKKGEQYRFLGVYDHEKNSFSEEFKAEYERLKPDVIVDFTDNLLSDAKMVEILLNYKLEGMQYYNYLNFYENLEMKLPVGDLDQKWFLENDGFEIYYNNFNMRVKRLIDIVMSAVISICCLPIMLIAALIVKLESRGPILFVQERTGELNRPFDIYKFRSMAQDAEKDGPQWAKINDNRITRFGKFMRITRIDELPQLLNIIRGDMSFVGPRPEREFFIKQLEKEIPYYNLRHTVKPGLTGWAQVMYPYGASVDDSYKKLQYDLYYIKHHNIVFDFMITLKTITTVIFGKGR
;
A
#
# COMPACT_ATOMS: atom_id res chain seq x y z
N CYS A 1 7.44 -11.80 -21.45
CA CYS A 1 6.81 -10.44 -21.43
C CYS A 1 6.05 -10.17 -20.14
N LEU A 2 5.03 -10.95 -19.74
CA LEU A 2 4.23 -10.67 -18.53
C LEU A 2 5.09 -10.57 -17.26
N TYR A 3 6.03 -11.47 -17.04
CA TYR A 3 6.94 -11.45 -15.89
C TYR A 3 7.83 -10.21 -15.88
N TYR A 4 8.22 -9.70 -17.03
CA TYR A 4 8.99 -8.46 -17.16
C TYR A 4 8.12 -7.23 -16.87
N ILE A 5 6.89 -7.20 -17.40
CA ILE A 5 5.93 -6.11 -17.16
C ILE A 5 5.60 -5.95 -15.67
N PHE A 6 5.50 -7.08 -14.94
CA PHE A 6 5.21 -7.07 -13.50
C PHE A 6 6.48 -7.05 -12.62
N ASP A 7 7.64 -6.78 -13.22
CA ASP A 7 8.92 -6.62 -12.53
C ASP A 7 9.26 -7.80 -11.58
N LEU A 8 8.78 -9.00 -11.90
CA LEU A 8 9.01 -10.20 -11.09
C LEU A 8 10.46 -10.67 -11.08
N TYR A 9 11.27 -10.16 -12.01
CA TYR A 9 12.71 -10.38 -12.06
C TYR A 9 13.51 -9.27 -11.37
N ASN A 10 12.86 -8.22 -10.88
CA ASN A 10 13.55 -7.19 -10.12
C ASN A 10 13.95 -7.75 -8.75
N MET A 11 15.26 -7.89 -8.56
CA MET A 11 15.83 -8.49 -7.37
C MET A 11 16.02 -7.50 -6.23
N LYS A 12 15.67 -6.22 -6.43
CA LYS A 12 15.95 -5.12 -5.49
C LYS A 12 14.99 -5.01 -4.30
N GLY A 13 14.11 -5.97 -4.03
CA GLY A 13 13.14 -5.79 -2.94
C GLY A 13 12.78 -7.05 -2.16
N SER A 14 13.39 -7.27 -1.00
CA SER A 14 12.99 -8.34 -0.08
C SER A 14 11.62 -8.12 0.58
N LYS A 15 11.15 -6.89 0.67
CA LYS A 15 9.88 -6.51 1.34
C LYS A 15 8.62 -7.10 0.67
N TYR A 16 8.71 -7.52 -0.59
CA TYR A 16 7.59 -8.08 -1.39
C TYR A 16 7.72 -9.56 -1.72
N ARG A 17 8.61 -10.28 -1.07
CA ARG A 17 8.87 -11.71 -1.35
C ARG A 17 7.59 -12.56 -1.43
N ASN A 18 6.63 -12.35 -0.53
CA ASN A 18 5.36 -13.10 -0.52
C ASN A 18 4.37 -12.61 -1.59
N SER A 19 4.33 -11.32 -1.90
CA SER A 19 3.46 -10.78 -2.95
C SER A 19 3.95 -11.15 -4.35
N ASP A 20 5.25 -11.23 -4.55
CA ASP A 20 5.84 -11.65 -5.82
C ASP A 20 5.55 -13.13 -6.11
N ILE A 21 5.59 -13.99 -5.08
CA ILE A 21 5.20 -15.40 -5.21
C ILE A 21 3.73 -15.49 -5.60
N LEU A 22 2.85 -14.73 -4.95
CA LEU A 22 1.43 -14.72 -5.27
C LEU A 22 1.15 -14.21 -6.68
N LEU A 23 1.83 -13.15 -7.10
CA LEU A 23 1.73 -12.64 -8.45
C LEU A 23 2.22 -13.67 -9.48
N ALA A 24 3.31 -14.38 -9.20
CA ALA A 24 3.81 -15.47 -10.03
C ALA A 24 2.77 -16.62 -10.11
N VAL A 25 2.18 -17.02 -8.99
CA VAL A 25 1.11 -18.03 -8.94
C VAL A 25 -0.08 -17.59 -9.80
N PHE A 26 -0.52 -16.33 -9.63
CA PHE A 26 -1.65 -15.81 -10.39
C PHE A 26 -1.37 -15.75 -11.89
N LEU A 27 -0.22 -15.26 -12.31
CA LEU A 27 0.16 -15.22 -13.73
C LEU A 27 0.26 -16.62 -14.34
N ASN A 28 0.81 -17.59 -13.61
CA ASN A 28 0.85 -18.97 -14.06
C ASN A 28 -0.55 -19.58 -14.13
N LEU A 29 -1.43 -19.30 -13.17
CA LEU A 29 -2.83 -19.74 -13.22
C LEU A 29 -3.57 -19.14 -14.41
N PHE A 30 -3.35 -17.85 -14.68
CA PHE A 30 -3.93 -17.18 -15.85
C PHE A 30 -3.45 -17.84 -17.16
N LEU A 31 -2.15 -18.08 -17.30
CA LEU A 31 -1.57 -18.76 -18.46
C LEU A 31 -2.10 -20.20 -18.60
N PHE A 32 -2.27 -20.91 -17.48
CA PHE A 32 -2.88 -22.24 -17.46
C PHE A 32 -4.32 -22.21 -17.99
N LEU A 33 -5.16 -21.29 -17.47
CA LEU A 33 -6.54 -21.13 -17.93
C LEU A 33 -6.59 -20.75 -19.41
N LEU A 34 -5.72 -19.88 -19.87
CA LEU A 34 -5.61 -19.48 -21.27
C LEU A 34 -5.22 -20.68 -22.15
N SER A 35 -4.30 -21.53 -21.68
CA SER A 35 -3.86 -22.74 -22.42
C SER A 35 -4.95 -23.79 -22.53
N LEU A 36 -5.81 -23.94 -21.51
CA LEU A 36 -6.99 -24.78 -21.53
C LEU A 36 -8.04 -24.25 -22.53
N PHE A 37 -8.29 -22.94 -22.48
CA PHE A 37 -9.21 -22.29 -23.41
C PHE A 37 -8.75 -22.46 -24.89
N ALA A 38 -7.45 -22.30 -25.12
CA ALA A 38 -6.83 -22.52 -26.43
C ALA A 38 -6.69 -24.00 -26.80
N LYS A 39 -7.13 -24.96 -25.96
CA LYS A 39 -7.02 -26.41 -26.13
C LYS A 39 -5.58 -26.89 -26.41
N LEU A 40 -4.58 -26.19 -25.91
CA LEU A 40 -3.16 -26.53 -26.09
C LEU A 40 -2.73 -27.73 -25.25
N PHE A 41 -3.36 -27.92 -24.08
CA PHE A 41 -3.06 -29.03 -23.17
C PHE A 41 -4.34 -29.63 -22.60
N THR A 42 -4.29 -30.94 -22.25
CA THR A 42 -5.32 -31.52 -21.39
C THR A 42 -5.22 -30.98 -19.99
N PHE A 43 -6.32 -31.01 -19.20
CA PHE A 43 -6.36 -30.47 -17.82
C PHE A 43 -5.23 -31.04 -16.95
N ASN A 44 -4.99 -32.36 -17.01
CA ASN A 44 -3.94 -33.02 -16.21
C ASN A 44 -2.52 -32.59 -16.63
N GLN A 45 -2.25 -32.50 -17.93
CA GLN A 45 -0.96 -32.02 -18.44
C GLN A 45 -0.71 -30.56 -18.04
N GLY A 46 -1.75 -29.74 -18.10
CA GLY A 46 -1.67 -28.35 -17.71
C GLY A 46 -1.35 -28.17 -16.22
N ILE A 47 -1.96 -28.95 -15.32
CA ILE A 47 -1.66 -28.92 -13.88
C ILE A 47 -0.20 -29.29 -13.60
N ILE A 48 0.31 -30.35 -14.22
CA ILE A 48 1.70 -30.78 -14.05
C ILE A 48 2.65 -29.70 -14.54
N LEU A 49 2.41 -29.14 -15.72
CA LEU A 49 3.23 -28.07 -16.29
C LEU A 49 3.21 -26.80 -15.40
N PHE A 50 2.02 -26.42 -14.91
CA PHE A 50 1.87 -25.32 -13.94
C PHE A 50 2.72 -25.52 -12.70
N GLY A 51 2.65 -26.70 -12.09
CA GLY A 51 3.42 -27.03 -10.88
C GLY A 51 4.94 -26.99 -11.13
N ILE A 52 5.40 -27.54 -12.25
CA ILE A 52 6.82 -27.54 -12.63
C ILE A 52 7.33 -26.10 -12.86
N ILE A 53 6.62 -25.28 -13.62
CA ILE A 53 7.01 -23.90 -13.91
C ILE A 53 7.06 -23.09 -12.60
N LEU A 54 6.04 -23.21 -11.75
CA LEU A 54 5.98 -22.51 -10.48
C LEU A 54 7.14 -22.92 -9.55
N PHE A 55 7.42 -24.23 -9.46
CA PHE A 55 8.54 -24.73 -8.65
C PHE A 55 9.87 -24.17 -9.12
N PHE A 56 10.16 -24.21 -10.42
CA PHE A 56 11.42 -23.67 -10.95
C PHE A 56 11.53 -22.16 -10.79
N GLN A 57 10.43 -21.41 -10.89
CA GLN A 57 10.44 -19.97 -10.67
C GLN A 57 10.75 -19.61 -9.20
N ILE A 58 10.13 -20.30 -8.25
CA ILE A 58 10.39 -20.11 -6.83
C ILE A 58 11.84 -20.49 -6.49
N LEU A 59 12.29 -21.63 -7.00
CA LEU A 59 13.65 -22.12 -6.77
C LEU A 59 14.69 -21.17 -7.38
N PHE A 60 14.50 -20.73 -8.62
CA PHE A 60 15.39 -19.78 -9.29
C PHE A 60 15.48 -18.47 -8.50
N LYS A 61 14.33 -17.90 -8.12
CA LYS A 61 14.29 -16.66 -7.33
C LYS A 61 15.01 -16.84 -5.98
N TYR A 62 14.80 -17.97 -5.29
CA TYR A 62 15.46 -18.27 -4.03
C TYR A 62 16.98 -18.38 -4.19
N ILE A 63 17.46 -19.14 -5.18
CA ILE A 63 18.88 -19.31 -5.46
C ILE A 63 19.52 -17.96 -5.80
N VAL A 64 18.93 -17.20 -6.71
CA VAL A 64 19.48 -15.92 -7.15
C VAL A 64 19.56 -14.92 -5.99
N LEU A 65 18.48 -14.81 -5.18
CA LEU A 65 18.48 -13.92 -4.03
C LEU A 65 19.47 -14.32 -2.94
N SER A 66 19.73 -15.62 -2.77
CA SER A 66 20.62 -16.10 -1.70
C SER A 66 22.09 -16.11 -2.09
N VAL A 67 22.41 -16.24 -3.40
CA VAL A 67 23.78 -16.45 -3.88
C VAL A 67 24.36 -15.22 -4.57
N PHE A 68 23.53 -14.44 -5.27
CA PHE A 68 24.02 -13.38 -6.17
C PHE A 68 23.67 -11.96 -5.74
N VAL A 69 22.90 -11.76 -4.66
CA VAL A 69 22.53 -10.41 -4.22
C VAL A 69 23.32 -10.05 -2.96
N ASP A 70 24.41 -9.30 -3.15
CA ASP A 70 25.09 -8.66 -2.05
C ASP A 70 24.23 -7.53 -1.46
N LYS A 71 24.35 -7.34 -0.13
CA LYS A 71 23.65 -6.25 0.55
C LYS A 71 24.29 -4.92 0.16
N LEU A 72 23.48 -4.02 -0.37
CA LEU A 72 23.92 -2.66 -0.67
C LEU A 72 24.33 -1.94 0.62
N ARG A 73 25.53 -1.39 0.62
CA ARG A 73 26.11 -0.66 1.75
C ARG A 73 25.58 0.76 1.77
N VAL A 74 24.89 1.13 2.84
CA VAL A 74 24.22 2.43 2.97
C VAL A 74 24.91 3.28 4.01
N MET A 75 25.29 4.50 3.65
CA MET A 75 25.82 5.54 4.52
C MET A 75 24.84 6.73 4.56
N PHE A 76 24.58 7.25 5.75
CA PHE A 76 23.76 8.45 5.93
C PHE A 76 24.66 9.67 6.10
N ILE A 77 24.22 10.82 5.59
CA ILE A 77 24.84 12.13 5.82
C ILE A 77 23.82 13.01 6.56
N GLY A 78 24.21 13.54 7.71
CA GLY A 78 23.34 14.34 8.57
C GLY A 78 22.32 13.52 9.36
N LYS A 79 21.37 14.20 10.00
CA LYS A 79 20.35 13.61 10.89
C LYS A 79 19.02 14.33 10.77
N ASN A 80 17.92 13.56 10.87
CA ASN A 80 16.57 14.11 11.07
C ASN A 80 15.69 13.14 11.88
N SER A 81 14.41 13.50 12.06
CA SER A 81 13.43 12.74 12.85
C SER A 81 13.12 11.33 12.30
N TYR A 82 13.28 11.10 10.99
CA TYR A 82 12.98 9.80 10.34
C TYR A 82 14.18 8.86 10.27
N GLN A 83 15.36 9.32 10.69
CA GLN A 83 16.58 8.51 10.59
C GLN A 83 16.50 7.21 11.39
N ASP A 84 15.97 7.28 12.62
CA ASP A 84 15.88 6.10 13.49
C ASP A 84 14.93 5.03 12.91
N GLU A 85 13.80 5.46 12.34
CA GLU A 85 12.85 4.58 11.66
C GLU A 85 13.50 3.89 10.45
N LEU A 86 14.23 4.66 9.62
CA LEU A 86 14.96 4.11 8.49
C LEU A 86 16.07 3.15 8.91
N MET A 87 16.83 3.47 9.96
CA MET A 87 17.85 2.58 10.50
C MET A 87 17.25 1.24 11.00
N GLU A 88 16.11 1.29 11.68
CA GLU A 88 15.43 0.06 12.10
C GLU A 88 14.99 -0.80 10.91
N THR A 89 14.45 -0.16 9.88
CA THR A 89 14.03 -0.86 8.68
C THR A 89 15.22 -1.47 7.93
N LEU A 90 16.33 -0.72 7.81
CA LEU A 90 17.56 -1.23 7.19
C LEU A 90 18.14 -2.42 7.97
N LYS A 91 18.13 -2.38 9.31
CA LYS A 91 18.61 -3.49 10.15
C LYS A 91 17.75 -4.75 10.03
N LYS A 92 16.42 -4.59 9.87
CA LYS A 92 15.48 -5.71 9.69
C LYS A 92 15.48 -6.25 8.25
N GLY A 93 15.92 -5.43 7.27
CA GLY A 93 15.96 -5.78 5.85
C GLY A 93 17.15 -6.68 5.49
N GLU A 94 16.95 -7.50 4.45
CA GLU A 94 18.02 -8.35 3.90
C GLU A 94 18.78 -7.65 2.76
N GLN A 95 18.23 -6.56 2.21
CA GLN A 95 18.74 -5.89 1.01
C GLN A 95 19.86 -4.89 1.29
N TYR A 96 19.85 -4.26 2.46
CA TYR A 96 20.77 -3.19 2.80
C TYR A 96 21.61 -3.53 4.02
N ARG A 97 22.87 -3.03 4.03
CA ARG A 97 23.76 -3.04 5.17
C ARG A 97 24.09 -1.60 5.56
N PHE A 98 23.58 -1.17 6.71
CA PHE A 98 23.89 0.15 7.25
C PHE A 98 25.34 0.23 7.72
N LEU A 99 26.08 1.23 7.26
CA LEU A 99 27.50 1.44 7.57
C LEU A 99 27.71 2.44 8.70
N GLY A 100 26.96 3.54 8.71
CA GLY A 100 27.09 4.61 9.68
C GLY A 100 26.50 5.92 9.21
N VAL A 101 26.67 6.96 10.06
CA VAL A 101 26.23 8.33 9.80
C VAL A 101 27.48 9.21 9.72
N TYR A 102 27.63 9.93 8.62
CA TYR A 102 28.61 10.99 8.50
C TYR A 102 28.01 12.30 9.01
N ASP A 103 28.61 12.85 10.06
CA ASP A 103 28.17 14.09 10.69
C ASP A 103 28.94 15.26 10.04
N HIS A 104 28.29 15.93 9.10
CA HIS A 104 28.90 16.99 8.33
C HIS A 104 29.09 18.31 9.12
N GLU A 105 28.35 18.53 10.21
CA GLU A 105 28.48 19.73 11.02
C GLU A 105 29.78 19.77 11.85
N LYS A 106 30.37 18.61 12.10
CA LYS A 106 31.58 18.47 12.91
C LYS A 106 32.88 18.46 12.12
N ASN A 107 32.81 18.19 10.82
CA ASN A 107 33.97 17.89 10.01
C ASN A 107 34.14 18.85 8.83
N SER A 108 35.37 19.19 8.44
CA SER A 108 35.64 19.98 7.25
C SER A 108 35.28 19.17 5.98
N PHE A 109 34.44 19.75 5.16
CA PHE A 109 33.54 19.06 4.23
C PHE A 109 34.17 18.18 3.15
N SER A 110 35.38 18.39 2.68
CA SER A 110 35.83 17.75 1.44
C SER A 110 36.83 16.61 1.64
N GLU A 111 37.86 16.78 2.43
CA GLU A 111 38.94 15.80 2.57
C GLU A 111 38.55 14.66 3.53
N GLU A 112 37.89 14.97 4.64
CA GLU A 112 37.47 13.98 5.61
C GLU A 112 36.33 13.11 5.06
N PHE A 113 35.41 13.71 4.28
CA PHE A 113 34.37 12.93 3.58
C PHE A 113 34.97 11.96 2.58
N LYS A 114 35.96 12.37 1.77
CA LYS A 114 36.65 11.49 0.84
C LYS A 114 37.32 10.32 1.56
N ALA A 115 38.03 10.61 2.67
CA ALA A 115 38.70 9.57 3.45
C ALA A 115 37.68 8.55 4.01
N GLU A 116 36.55 9.01 4.52
CA GLU A 116 35.49 8.15 5.06
C GLU A 116 34.79 7.36 3.94
N TYR A 117 34.54 7.99 2.79
CA TYR A 117 33.98 7.31 1.62
C TYR A 117 34.90 6.19 1.14
N GLU A 118 36.20 6.44 0.97
CA GLU A 118 37.19 5.43 0.54
C GLU A 118 37.34 4.29 1.54
N ARG A 119 37.18 4.59 2.84
CA ARG A 119 37.19 3.59 3.91
C ARG A 119 35.97 2.67 3.88
N LEU A 120 34.79 3.24 3.71
CA LEU A 120 33.51 2.52 3.82
C LEU A 120 33.01 1.99 2.48
N LYS A 121 33.34 2.66 1.38
CA LYS A 121 32.90 2.39 0.00
C LYS A 121 31.39 2.10 -0.06
N PRO A 122 30.54 3.08 0.32
CA PRO A 122 29.10 2.90 0.31
C PRO A 122 28.60 2.76 -1.12
N ASP A 123 27.63 1.87 -1.34
CA ASP A 123 26.93 1.72 -2.60
C ASP A 123 25.79 2.75 -2.71
N VAL A 124 25.28 3.21 -1.56
CA VAL A 124 24.18 4.16 -1.45
C VAL A 124 24.52 5.22 -0.40
N ILE A 125 24.36 6.48 -0.76
CA ILE A 125 24.39 7.62 0.14
C ILE A 125 22.99 8.20 0.26
N VAL A 126 22.53 8.44 1.51
CA VAL A 126 21.27 9.09 1.83
C VAL A 126 21.55 10.38 2.57
N ASP A 127 21.12 11.48 1.97
CA ASP A 127 21.31 12.83 2.47
C ASP A 127 20.09 13.29 3.29
N PHE A 128 20.34 13.59 4.56
CA PHE A 128 19.36 14.13 5.50
C PHE A 128 19.54 15.65 5.73
N THR A 129 20.40 16.28 4.93
CA THR A 129 20.68 17.71 5.07
C THR A 129 19.97 18.50 3.99
N ASP A 130 19.54 19.71 4.29
CA ASP A 130 18.89 20.57 3.31
C ASP A 130 19.91 21.30 2.40
N ASN A 131 21.19 21.34 2.80
CA ASN A 131 22.20 22.22 2.21
C ASN A 131 23.40 21.51 1.59
N LEU A 132 23.45 20.18 1.56
CA LEU A 132 24.62 19.44 1.05
C LEU A 132 24.93 19.80 -0.43
N LEU A 133 23.90 19.91 -1.23
CA LEU A 133 24.01 20.27 -2.64
C LEU A 133 24.23 21.77 -2.90
N SER A 134 24.30 22.60 -1.86
CA SER A 134 24.66 24.02 -1.99
C SER A 134 26.17 24.24 -2.04
N ASP A 135 26.97 23.26 -1.61
CA ASP A 135 28.43 23.28 -1.72
C ASP A 135 28.89 22.68 -3.05
N ALA A 136 29.41 23.53 -3.94
CA ALA A 136 29.86 23.14 -5.28
C ALA A 136 30.95 22.05 -5.25
N LYS A 137 31.85 22.08 -4.25
CA LYS A 137 32.91 21.05 -4.12
C LYS A 137 32.31 19.70 -3.74
N MET A 138 31.33 19.68 -2.83
CA MET A 138 30.67 18.45 -2.44
C MET A 138 29.86 17.89 -3.60
N VAL A 139 29.17 18.74 -4.36
CA VAL A 139 28.46 18.30 -5.59
C VAL A 139 29.40 17.64 -6.57
N GLU A 140 30.58 18.22 -6.82
CA GLU A 140 31.59 17.64 -7.70
C GLU A 140 32.09 16.26 -7.19
N ILE A 141 32.36 16.13 -5.89
CA ILE A 141 32.77 14.87 -5.27
C ILE A 141 31.68 13.81 -5.41
N LEU A 142 30.45 14.14 -5.03
CA LEU A 142 29.32 13.21 -5.12
C LEU A 142 29.02 12.81 -6.57
N LEU A 143 29.17 13.75 -7.51
CA LEU A 143 28.97 13.47 -8.94
C LEU A 143 30.02 12.47 -9.44
N ASN A 144 31.30 12.63 -9.07
CA ASN A 144 32.35 11.68 -9.45
C ASN A 144 32.04 10.27 -8.92
N TYR A 145 31.69 10.12 -7.65
CA TYR A 145 31.31 8.82 -7.09
C TYR A 145 30.04 8.24 -7.70
N LYS A 146 29.08 9.12 -8.06
CA LYS A 146 27.86 8.68 -8.78
C LYS A 146 28.20 8.12 -10.17
N LEU A 147 29.16 8.72 -10.88
CA LEU A 147 29.64 8.22 -12.18
C LEU A 147 30.39 6.88 -12.03
N GLU A 148 30.96 6.59 -10.86
CA GLU A 148 31.57 5.30 -10.51
C GLU A 148 30.54 4.23 -10.07
N GLY A 149 29.25 4.60 -9.97
CA GLY A 149 28.17 3.66 -9.69
C GLY A 149 27.50 3.80 -8.32
N MET A 150 27.96 4.74 -7.47
CA MET A 150 27.27 5.07 -6.21
C MET A 150 25.89 5.68 -6.48
N GLN A 151 24.90 5.29 -5.68
CA GLN A 151 23.55 5.85 -5.74
C GLN A 151 23.39 6.94 -4.68
N TYR A 152 22.97 8.13 -5.11
CA TYR A 152 22.64 9.25 -4.21
C TYR A 152 21.14 9.44 -4.11
N TYR A 153 20.63 9.54 -2.91
CA TYR A 153 19.24 9.83 -2.59
C TYR A 153 19.14 10.97 -1.56
N ASN A 154 18.22 11.90 -1.81
CA ASN A 154 17.64 12.67 -0.72
C ASN A 154 16.85 11.72 0.19
N TYR A 155 16.80 12.01 1.51
CA TYR A 155 16.14 11.14 2.48
C TYR A 155 14.64 10.95 2.20
N LEU A 156 13.94 11.97 1.68
CA LEU A 156 12.53 11.87 1.31
C LEU A 156 12.31 10.76 0.26
N ASN A 157 13.10 10.79 -0.80
CA ASN A 157 13.03 9.80 -1.88
C ASN A 157 13.47 8.41 -1.40
N PHE A 158 14.47 8.34 -0.52
CA PHE A 158 14.91 7.06 0.03
C PHE A 158 13.86 6.46 0.97
N TYR A 159 13.26 7.28 1.83
CA TYR A 159 12.18 6.89 2.73
C TYR A 159 10.97 6.38 1.95
N GLU A 160 10.56 7.14 0.92
CA GLU A 160 9.46 6.79 0.04
C GLU A 160 9.67 5.44 -0.65
N ASN A 161 10.87 5.22 -1.21
CA ASN A 161 11.20 3.98 -1.90
C ASN A 161 11.32 2.78 -0.94
N LEU A 162 11.89 2.98 0.25
CA LEU A 162 12.11 1.91 1.22
C LEU A 162 10.83 1.55 1.98
N GLU A 163 10.10 2.55 2.47
CA GLU A 163 8.94 2.38 3.33
C GLU A 163 7.61 2.28 2.58
N MET A 164 7.59 2.73 1.30
CA MET A 164 6.38 2.82 0.47
C MET A 164 5.26 3.62 1.14
N LYS A 165 5.65 4.71 1.79
CA LYS A 165 4.81 5.72 2.42
C LYS A 165 5.52 7.07 2.36
N LEU A 166 4.80 8.17 2.51
CA LEU A 166 5.37 9.52 2.49
C LEU A 166 5.62 10.05 3.89
N PRO A 167 6.74 10.74 4.17
CA PRO A 167 7.04 11.37 5.45
C PRO A 167 6.27 12.68 5.59
N VAL A 168 4.96 12.63 5.78
CA VAL A 168 4.01 13.76 5.72
C VAL A 168 4.41 14.95 6.60
N GLY A 169 5.08 14.71 7.73
CA GLY A 169 5.51 15.77 8.64
C GLY A 169 6.62 16.68 8.08
N ASP A 170 7.41 16.16 7.13
CA ASP A 170 8.53 16.90 6.52
C ASP A 170 8.18 17.41 5.12
N LEU A 171 6.95 17.20 4.66
CA LEU A 171 6.50 17.70 3.36
C LEU A 171 5.94 19.12 3.50
N ASP A 172 6.30 19.99 2.57
CA ASP A 172 5.74 21.34 2.44
C ASP A 172 4.88 21.44 1.16
N GLN A 173 4.20 22.58 1.00
CA GLN A 173 3.37 22.81 -0.17
C GLN A 173 4.20 22.85 -1.47
N LYS A 174 5.46 23.33 -1.38
CA LYS A 174 6.38 23.38 -2.51
C LYS A 174 6.71 21.97 -3.01
N TRP A 175 6.92 21.02 -2.07
CA TRP A 175 7.18 19.64 -2.43
C TRP A 175 6.05 19.02 -3.28
N PHE A 176 4.78 19.28 -2.92
CA PHE A 176 3.64 18.80 -3.72
C PHE A 176 3.54 19.44 -5.11
N LEU A 177 4.07 20.66 -5.30
CA LEU A 177 4.11 21.34 -6.59
C LEU A 177 5.28 20.87 -7.47
N GLU A 178 6.40 20.49 -6.86
CA GLU A 178 7.63 20.10 -7.57
C GLU A 178 7.68 18.60 -7.89
N ASN A 179 6.85 17.78 -7.23
CA ASN A 179 6.83 16.33 -7.41
C ASN A 179 5.61 15.87 -8.19
N ASP A 180 5.85 15.05 -9.21
CA ASP A 180 4.82 14.42 -10.02
C ASP A 180 4.02 13.37 -9.23
N GLY A 181 2.88 12.98 -9.77
CA GLY A 181 2.10 11.83 -9.29
C GLY A 181 0.81 12.16 -8.54
N PHE A 182 0.57 13.44 -8.22
CA PHE A 182 -0.73 13.90 -7.71
C PHE A 182 -1.69 14.35 -8.82
N GLU A 183 -1.33 14.15 -10.07
CA GLU A 183 -2.03 14.60 -11.29
C GLU A 183 -3.04 13.55 -11.81
N ILE A 184 -3.66 12.81 -10.92
CA ILE A 184 -4.58 11.71 -11.29
C ILE A 184 -5.70 12.16 -12.23
N TYR A 185 -6.12 13.41 -12.10
CA TYR A 185 -7.21 13.98 -12.91
C TYR A 185 -6.88 14.18 -14.38
N TYR A 186 -5.61 14.25 -14.76
CA TYR A 186 -5.20 14.54 -16.14
C TYR A 186 -5.10 13.29 -17.03
N ASN A 187 -4.98 12.10 -16.43
CA ASN A 187 -4.91 10.86 -17.23
C ASN A 187 -6.30 10.21 -17.41
N ASN A 188 -7.14 10.85 -18.20
CA ASN A 188 -8.51 10.40 -18.47
C ASN A 188 -8.60 8.94 -18.97
N PHE A 189 -7.59 8.44 -19.70
CA PHE A 189 -7.58 7.08 -20.22
C PHE A 189 -7.42 6.06 -19.08
N ASN A 190 -6.39 6.21 -18.25
CA ASN A 190 -6.13 5.30 -17.12
C ASN A 190 -7.31 5.28 -16.13
N MET A 191 -7.91 6.44 -15.86
CA MET A 191 -9.09 6.54 -15.00
C MET A 191 -10.31 5.82 -15.59
N ARG A 192 -10.52 5.90 -16.92
CA ARG A 192 -11.61 5.15 -17.59
C ARG A 192 -11.36 3.64 -17.55
N VAL A 193 -10.13 3.21 -17.78
CA VAL A 193 -9.76 1.78 -17.70
C VAL A 193 -9.92 1.28 -16.27
N LYS A 194 -9.44 2.05 -15.25
CA LYS A 194 -9.69 1.72 -13.85
C LYS A 194 -11.17 1.60 -13.56
N ARG A 195 -11.97 2.55 -14.01
CA ARG A 195 -13.43 2.53 -13.81
C ARG A 195 -14.08 1.30 -14.41
N LEU A 196 -13.67 0.90 -15.63
CA LEU A 196 -14.15 -0.33 -16.27
C LEU A 196 -13.79 -1.56 -15.43
N ILE A 197 -12.54 -1.65 -14.95
CA ILE A 197 -12.07 -2.73 -14.08
C ILE A 197 -12.88 -2.77 -12.79
N ASP A 198 -13.09 -1.62 -12.13
CA ASP A 198 -13.89 -1.51 -10.90
C ASP A 198 -15.31 -2.07 -11.10
N ILE A 199 -15.98 -1.70 -12.20
CA ILE A 199 -17.33 -2.17 -12.51
C ILE A 199 -17.34 -3.68 -12.78
N VAL A 200 -16.45 -4.16 -13.64
CA VAL A 200 -16.38 -5.59 -14.02
C VAL A 200 -16.07 -6.46 -12.79
N MET A 201 -15.04 -6.08 -12.01
CA MET A 201 -14.66 -6.81 -10.80
C MET A 201 -15.81 -6.82 -9.78
N SER A 202 -16.44 -5.67 -9.54
CA SER A 202 -17.56 -5.57 -8.59
C SER A 202 -18.78 -6.37 -9.04
N ALA A 203 -19.10 -6.37 -10.32
CA ALA A 203 -20.18 -7.17 -10.87
C ALA A 203 -19.92 -8.68 -10.74
N VAL A 204 -18.73 -9.13 -11.11
CA VAL A 204 -18.32 -10.54 -10.99
C VAL A 204 -18.37 -10.99 -9.53
N ILE A 205 -17.76 -10.22 -8.61
CA ILE A 205 -17.76 -10.56 -7.18
C ILE A 205 -19.19 -10.53 -6.62
N SER A 206 -20.04 -9.56 -7.01
CA SER A 206 -21.43 -9.52 -6.58
C SER A 206 -22.21 -10.76 -6.99
N ILE A 207 -22.03 -11.24 -8.24
CA ILE A 207 -22.70 -12.44 -8.74
C ILE A 207 -22.17 -13.67 -7.98
N CYS A 208 -20.87 -13.84 -7.84
CA CYS A 208 -20.28 -14.97 -7.13
C CYS A 208 -20.65 -15.00 -5.63
N CYS A 209 -20.72 -13.84 -4.98
CA CYS A 209 -21.03 -13.73 -3.56
C CYS A 209 -22.54 -13.61 -3.28
N LEU A 210 -23.41 -13.55 -4.31
CA LEU A 210 -24.85 -13.39 -4.13
C LEU A 210 -25.46 -14.43 -3.17
N PRO A 211 -25.17 -15.74 -3.27
CA PRO A 211 -25.70 -16.72 -2.32
C PRO A 211 -25.29 -16.43 -0.87
N ILE A 212 -24.02 -16.04 -0.65
CA ILE A 212 -23.48 -15.67 0.66
C ILE A 212 -24.18 -14.42 1.19
N MET A 213 -24.40 -13.42 0.34
CA MET A 213 -25.08 -12.18 0.70
C MET A 213 -26.55 -12.43 1.10
N LEU A 214 -27.26 -13.33 0.40
CA LEU A 214 -28.64 -13.70 0.74
C LEU A 214 -28.70 -14.43 2.07
N ILE A 215 -27.80 -15.38 2.34
CA ILE A 215 -27.72 -16.07 3.63
C ILE A 215 -27.40 -15.08 4.75
N ALA A 216 -26.41 -14.20 4.54
CA ALA A 216 -26.05 -13.17 5.52
C ALA A 216 -27.22 -12.24 5.82
N ALA A 217 -27.96 -11.80 4.79
CA ALA A 217 -29.15 -10.98 4.94
C ALA A 217 -30.22 -11.65 5.79
N LEU A 218 -30.48 -12.94 5.56
CA LEU A 218 -31.43 -13.74 6.32
C LEU A 218 -31.04 -13.83 7.80
N ILE A 219 -29.75 -14.20 8.07
CA ILE A 219 -29.25 -14.34 9.45
C ILE A 219 -29.31 -13.00 10.18
N VAL A 220 -28.87 -11.89 9.56
CA VAL A 220 -28.96 -10.54 10.16
C VAL A 220 -30.38 -10.18 10.51
N LYS A 221 -31.38 -10.54 9.67
CA LYS A 221 -32.77 -10.26 9.91
C LYS A 221 -33.33 -11.08 11.07
N LEU A 222 -32.88 -12.34 11.21
CA LEU A 222 -33.31 -13.25 12.28
C LEU A 222 -32.65 -12.95 13.63
N GLU A 223 -31.38 -12.55 13.62
CA GLU A 223 -30.58 -12.30 14.84
C GLU A 223 -31.04 -11.03 15.59
N SER A 224 -31.46 -10.00 14.88
CA SER A 224 -31.81 -8.74 15.52
C SER A 224 -32.91 -7.97 14.76
N ARG A 225 -33.77 -7.25 15.48
CA ARG A 225 -34.80 -6.40 14.90
C ARG A 225 -34.17 -5.19 14.18
N GLY A 226 -34.73 -4.80 13.03
CA GLY A 226 -34.33 -3.62 12.27
C GLY A 226 -33.99 -3.90 10.80
N PRO A 227 -33.36 -2.94 10.07
CA PRO A 227 -32.99 -3.09 8.66
C PRO A 227 -31.81 -4.06 8.50
N ILE A 228 -31.75 -4.75 7.37
CA ILE A 228 -30.67 -5.69 7.01
C ILE A 228 -29.39 -4.90 6.74
N LEU A 229 -29.51 -3.80 5.99
CA LEU A 229 -28.38 -2.93 5.65
C LEU A 229 -28.27 -1.79 6.67
N PHE A 230 -27.07 -1.49 7.03
CA PHE A 230 -26.64 -0.29 7.71
C PHE A 230 -26.17 0.70 6.67
N VAL A 231 -26.72 1.91 6.70
CA VAL A 231 -26.37 3.01 5.81
C VAL A 231 -25.76 4.12 6.65
N GLN A 232 -24.64 4.65 6.21
CA GLN A 232 -23.94 5.71 6.92
C GLN A 232 -23.28 6.67 5.93
N GLU A 233 -23.45 7.96 6.17
CA GLU A 233 -22.77 8.99 5.40
C GLU A 233 -21.27 8.96 5.64
N ARG A 234 -20.51 9.07 4.56
CA ARG A 234 -19.05 9.13 4.51
C ARG A 234 -18.59 10.19 3.53
N THR A 235 -17.37 10.66 3.73
CA THR A 235 -16.72 11.60 2.80
C THR A 235 -16.08 10.83 1.66
N GLY A 236 -16.41 11.23 0.45
CA GLY A 236 -15.94 10.65 -0.80
C GLY A 236 -14.96 11.56 -1.54
N GLU A 237 -14.87 11.34 -2.86
CA GLU A 237 -14.03 12.11 -3.77
C GLU A 237 -14.37 13.61 -3.73
N LEU A 238 -13.33 14.46 -3.67
CA LEU A 238 -13.46 15.93 -3.58
C LEU A 238 -14.34 16.38 -2.40
N ASN A 239 -14.28 15.67 -1.28
CA ASN A 239 -15.05 15.93 -0.07
C ASN A 239 -16.59 15.82 -0.26
N ARG A 240 -17.06 15.18 -1.34
CA ARG A 240 -18.51 14.98 -1.56
C ARG A 240 -19.02 13.88 -0.64
N PRO A 241 -20.10 14.12 0.12
CA PRO A 241 -20.70 13.09 0.96
C PRO A 241 -21.38 12.02 0.10
N PHE A 242 -21.34 10.77 0.57
CA PHE A 242 -22.07 9.65 -0.01
C PHE A 242 -22.47 8.63 1.06
N ASP A 243 -23.50 7.85 0.78
CA ASP A 243 -23.99 6.79 1.65
C ASP A 243 -23.26 5.47 1.40
N ILE A 244 -22.51 4.97 2.40
CA ILE A 244 -21.88 3.65 2.34
C ILE A 244 -22.87 2.57 2.82
N TYR A 245 -22.94 1.45 2.07
CA TYR A 245 -23.80 0.32 2.39
C TYR A 245 -23.01 -0.82 3.03
N LYS A 246 -23.50 -1.32 4.19
CA LYS A 246 -22.93 -2.49 4.87
C LYS A 246 -24.05 -3.39 5.40
N PHE A 247 -23.75 -4.67 5.62
CA PHE A 247 -24.64 -5.46 6.47
C PHE A 247 -24.56 -4.96 7.91
N ARG A 248 -25.70 -4.91 8.58
CA ARG A 248 -25.76 -4.53 10.00
C ARG A 248 -25.04 -5.58 10.84
N SER A 249 -23.96 -5.22 11.47
CA SER A 249 -23.13 -6.07 12.34
C SER A 249 -23.19 -5.66 13.81
N MET A 250 -23.93 -4.61 14.14
CA MET A 250 -24.13 -4.08 15.49
C MET A 250 -25.62 -3.99 15.85
N ALA A 251 -25.91 -3.91 17.15
CA ALA A 251 -27.26 -3.65 17.65
C ALA A 251 -27.79 -2.29 17.16
N GLN A 252 -29.12 -2.13 17.07
CA GLN A 252 -29.75 -0.93 16.50
C GLN A 252 -29.36 0.34 17.28
N ASP A 253 -29.12 0.21 18.57
CA ASP A 253 -28.80 1.31 19.49
C ASP A 253 -27.33 1.55 19.69
N ALA A 254 -26.47 0.99 18.84
CA ALA A 254 -25.02 0.99 19.01
C ALA A 254 -24.37 2.40 18.99
N GLU A 255 -25.02 3.42 18.43
CA GLU A 255 -24.52 4.78 18.31
C GLU A 255 -25.39 5.83 19.06
N LYS A 256 -26.14 5.43 20.09
CA LYS A 256 -26.98 6.36 20.89
C LYS A 256 -26.17 7.50 21.52
N ASP A 257 -24.90 7.20 21.88
CA ASP A 257 -23.97 8.16 22.51
C ASP A 257 -23.13 8.95 21.51
N GLY A 258 -23.52 8.93 20.22
CA GLY A 258 -22.84 9.63 19.13
C GLY A 258 -21.74 8.81 18.44
N PRO A 259 -21.01 9.44 17.50
CA PRO A 259 -19.97 8.81 16.72
C PRO A 259 -18.78 8.37 17.60
N GLN A 260 -18.43 7.09 17.56
CA GLN A 260 -17.29 6.54 18.28
C GLN A 260 -16.44 5.69 17.33
N TRP A 261 -15.13 5.73 17.50
CA TRP A 261 -14.25 4.76 16.86
C TRP A 261 -14.53 3.36 17.39
N ALA A 262 -14.36 2.35 16.52
CA ALA A 262 -14.54 0.97 16.91
C ALA A 262 -13.48 0.57 17.94
N LYS A 263 -13.92 -0.11 19.03
CA LYS A 263 -13.07 -0.59 20.10
C LYS A 263 -12.71 -2.05 19.89
N ILE A 264 -11.58 -2.48 20.44
CA ILE A 264 -11.26 -3.90 20.56
C ILE A 264 -12.27 -4.52 21.53
N ASN A 265 -12.90 -5.65 21.16
CA ASN A 265 -13.97 -6.29 21.92
C ASN A 265 -15.22 -5.41 22.17
N ASP A 266 -15.68 -4.73 21.13
CA ASP A 266 -16.86 -3.89 21.18
C ASP A 266 -18.14 -4.71 21.46
N ASN A 267 -18.72 -4.53 22.63
CA ASN A 267 -19.94 -5.25 23.08
C ASN A 267 -21.21 -4.94 22.25
N ARG A 268 -21.15 -3.89 21.39
CA ARG A 268 -22.26 -3.52 20.50
C ARG A 268 -22.38 -4.47 19.30
N ILE A 269 -21.38 -5.30 19.05
CA ILE A 269 -21.31 -6.20 17.89
C ILE A 269 -22.14 -7.47 18.20
N THR A 270 -23.04 -7.85 17.26
CA THR A 270 -23.80 -9.10 17.37
C THR A 270 -22.90 -10.33 17.17
N ARG A 271 -23.36 -11.54 17.55
CA ARG A 271 -22.56 -12.76 17.39
C ARG A 271 -22.21 -13.04 15.93
N PHE A 272 -23.21 -12.97 15.06
CA PHE A 272 -22.99 -13.13 13.62
C PHE A 272 -22.24 -11.92 13.02
N GLY A 273 -22.50 -10.72 13.55
CA GLY A 273 -21.76 -9.51 13.20
C GLY A 273 -20.25 -9.65 13.42
N LYS A 274 -19.83 -10.33 14.50
CA LYS A 274 -18.40 -10.62 14.75
C LYS A 274 -17.81 -11.50 13.65
N PHE A 275 -18.53 -12.57 13.27
CA PHE A 275 -18.11 -13.44 12.15
C PHE A 275 -18.02 -12.66 10.83
N MET A 276 -19.07 -11.87 10.49
CA MET A 276 -19.08 -11.07 9.27
C MET A 276 -17.90 -10.09 9.19
N ARG A 277 -17.55 -9.43 10.30
CA ARG A 277 -16.41 -8.50 10.36
C ARG A 277 -15.05 -9.17 10.17
N ILE A 278 -14.88 -10.39 10.71
CA ILE A 278 -13.66 -11.16 10.52
C ILE A 278 -13.50 -11.58 9.04
N THR A 279 -14.60 -12.01 8.43
CA THR A 279 -14.66 -12.48 7.03
C THR A 279 -14.87 -11.37 6.01
N ARG A 280 -15.06 -10.11 6.45
CA ARG A 280 -15.40 -8.96 5.62
C ARG A 280 -16.70 -9.11 4.81
N ILE A 281 -17.56 -10.05 5.16
CA ILE A 281 -18.89 -10.24 4.53
C ILE A 281 -19.78 -9.01 4.75
N ASP A 282 -19.62 -8.33 5.89
CA ASP A 282 -20.36 -7.09 6.19
C ASP A 282 -20.10 -5.97 5.19
N GLU A 283 -18.97 -5.97 4.51
CA GLU A 283 -18.59 -4.94 3.53
C GLU A 283 -19.01 -5.27 2.08
N LEU A 284 -19.52 -6.49 1.80
CA LEU A 284 -19.96 -6.87 0.43
C LEU A 284 -21.00 -5.93 -0.19
N PRO A 285 -21.98 -5.34 0.54
CA PRO A 285 -22.92 -4.39 -0.05
C PRO A 285 -22.25 -3.13 -0.62
N GLN A 286 -21.01 -2.79 -0.24
CA GLN A 286 -20.26 -1.67 -0.81
C GLN A 286 -19.94 -1.86 -2.30
N LEU A 287 -20.00 -3.10 -2.82
CA LEU A 287 -19.90 -3.35 -4.27
C LEU A 287 -20.94 -2.54 -5.06
N LEU A 288 -22.11 -2.25 -4.46
CA LEU A 288 -23.10 -1.34 -5.06
C LEU A 288 -22.59 0.10 -5.13
N ASN A 289 -21.88 0.58 -4.11
CA ASN A 289 -21.26 1.92 -4.14
C ASN A 289 -20.22 2.00 -5.26
N ILE A 290 -19.43 0.92 -5.47
CA ILE A 290 -18.47 0.88 -6.56
C ILE A 290 -19.19 0.92 -7.92
N ILE A 291 -20.25 0.10 -8.12
CA ILE A 291 -21.02 0.10 -9.36
C ILE A 291 -21.68 1.45 -9.61
N ARG A 292 -22.19 2.14 -8.59
CA ARG A 292 -22.76 3.49 -8.71
C ARG A 292 -21.72 4.55 -9.04
N GLY A 293 -20.48 4.38 -8.60
CA GLY A 293 -19.39 5.31 -8.82
C GLY A 293 -19.01 6.19 -7.65
N ASP A 294 -19.62 5.95 -6.49
CA ASP A 294 -19.28 6.64 -5.23
C ASP A 294 -17.91 6.18 -4.71
N MET A 295 -17.56 4.91 -5.00
CA MET A 295 -16.33 4.26 -4.57
C MET A 295 -15.59 3.62 -5.75
N SER A 296 -14.33 3.28 -5.51
CA SER A 296 -13.48 2.42 -6.32
C SER A 296 -13.20 1.10 -5.60
N PHE A 297 -12.71 0.09 -6.29
CA PHE A 297 -12.26 -1.14 -5.64
C PHE A 297 -11.04 -0.87 -4.75
N VAL A 298 -10.08 -0.09 -5.26
CA VAL A 298 -8.87 0.31 -4.54
C VAL A 298 -8.81 1.83 -4.37
N GLY A 299 -8.57 2.27 -3.14
CA GLY A 299 -8.45 3.69 -2.76
C GLY A 299 -8.35 3.87 -1.24
N PRO A 300 -8.17 5.09 -0.75
CA PRO A 300 -8.20 5.40 0.68
C PRO A 300 -9.54 5.00 1.32
N ARG A 301 -9.50 4.48 2.55
CA ARG A 301 -10.74 4.09 3.26
C ARG A 301 -11.58 5.32 3.58
N PRO A 302 -12.90 5.35 3.26
CA PRO A 302 -13.75 6.51 3.53
C PRO A 302 -13.98 6.69 5.04
N GLU A 303 -13.82 7.92 5.51
CA GLU A 303 -14.04 8.32 6.90
C GLU A 303 -15.30 9.17 7.06
N ARG A 304 -15.75 9.32 8.31
CA ARG A 304 -16.91 10.18 8.69
C ARG A 304 -16.44 11.63 8.77
N GLU A 305 -17.22 12.55 8.26
CA GLU A 305 -16.92 13.99 8.31
C GLU A 305 -16.62 14.49 9.73
N PHE A 306 -17.30 13.93 10.73
CA PHE A 306 -17.07 14.24 12.14
C PHE A 306 -15.59 14.01 12.56
N PHE A 307 -15.01 12.89 12.18
CA PHE A 307 -13.61 12.58 12.49
C PHE A 307 -12.65 13.37 11.60
N ILE A 308 -13.01 13.57 10.32
CA ILE A 308 -12.18 14.34 9.38
C ILE A 308 -11.94 15.75 9.92
N LYS A 309 -12.98 16.44 10.38
CA LYS A 309 -12.88 17.80 10.96
C LYS A 309 -11.95 17.88 12.17
N GLN A 310 -11.78 16.79 12.91
CA GLN A 310 -10.83 16.71 14.01
C GLN A 310 -9.42 16.46 13.51
N LEU A 311 -9.27 15.47 12.60
CA LEU A 311 -7.99 15.04 12.06
C LEU A 311 -7.31 16.13 11.22
N GLU A 312 -8.06 16.93 10.46
CA GLU A 312 -7.55 18.05 9.68
C GLU A 312 -6.87 19.14 10.53
N LYS A 313 -7.26 19.27 11.78
CA LYS A 313 -6.66 20.25 12.71
C LYS A 313 -5.31 19.80 13.25
N GLU A 314 -5.09 18.49 13.31
CA GLU A 314 -3.93 17.86 13.92
C GLU A 314 -2.95 17.27 12.91
N ILE A 315 -3.45 16.90 11.71
CA ILE A 315 -2.65 16.23 10.69
C ILE A 315 -2.58 17.10 9.43
N PRO A 316 -1.39 17.58 9.03
CA PRO A 316 -1.23 18.38 7.83
C PRO A 316 -1.62 17.54 6.59
N TYR A 317 -2.19 18.21 5.60
CA TYR A 317 -2.55 17.60 4.30
C TYR A 317 -3.56 16.44 4.38
N TYR A 318 -4.29 16.28 5.49
CA TYR A 318 -5.24 15.17 5.65
C TYR A 318 -6.28 15.10 4.53
N ASN A 319 -6.73 16.24 4.02
CA ASN A 319 -7.70 16.36 2.94
C ASN A 319 -7.22 15.83 1.58
N LEU A 320 -5.91 15.76 1.34
CA LEU A 320 -5.39 15.26 0.07
C LEU A 320 -5.78 13.81 -0.20
N ARG A 321 -6.14 13.04 0.83
CA ARG A 321 -6.65 11.68 0.66
C ARG A 321 -8.01 11.62 -0.06
N HIS A 322 -8.75 12.71 -0.10
CA HIS A 322 -10.04 12.81 -0.75
C HIS A 322 -9.94 13.28 -2.22
N THR A 323 -8.74 13.44 -2.75
CA THR A 323 -8.53 13.78 -4.17
C THR A 323 -8.88 12.64 -5.11
N VAL A 324 -9.01 11.42 -4.59
CA VAL A 324 -9.40 10.22 -5.34
C VAL A 324 -10.64 9.58 -4.72
N LYS A 325 -11.29 8.68 -5.46
CA LYS A 325 -12.43 7.90 -4.92
C LYS A 325 -11.98 7.03 -3.76
N PRO A 326 -12.77 6.98 -2.67
CA PRO A 326 -12.52 6.05 -1.58
C PRO A 326 -12.63 4.61 -2.06
N GLY A 327 -11.83 3.71 -1.44
CA GLY A 327 -11.74 2.31 -1.81
C GLY A 327 -12.42 1.36 -0.83
N LEU A 328 -12.87 0.22 -1.36
CA LEU A 328 -13.24 -0.95 -0.56
C LEU A 328 -12.00 -1.51 0.15
N THR A 329 -10.89 -1.58 -0.55
CA THR A 329 -9.55 -1.82 -0.01
C THR A 329 -8.60 -0.68 -0.37
N GLY A 330 -7.41 -0.62 0.24
CA GLY A 330 -6.43 0.43 -0.03
C GLY A 330 -5.05 0.11 0.53
N TRP A 331 -4.05 0.88 0.09
CA TRP A 331 -2.66 0.64 0.48
C TRP A 331 -2.46 0.72 1.99
N ALA A 332 -3.02 1.75 2.65
CA ALA A 332 -3.01 1.87 4.11
C ALA A 332 -3.65 0.65 4.80
N GLN A 333 -4.74 0.10 4.25
CA GLN A 333 -5.45 -1.03 4.85
C GLN A 333 -4.65 -2.34 4.81
N VAL A 334 -3.78 -2.52 3.80
CA VAL A 334 -2.96 -3.74 3.66
C VAL A 334 -1.57 -3.63 4.27
N MET A 335 -1.07 -2.40 4.51
CA MET A 335 0.27 -2.16 5.06
C MET A 335 0.27 -1.81 6.54
N TYR A 336 -0.81 -1.21 7.05
CA TYR A 336 -0.91 -0.77 8.43
C TYR A 336 -2.01 -1.50 9.18
N PRO A 337 -1.75 -2.06 10.38
CA PRO A 337 -2.76 -2.74 11.17
C PRO A 337 -3.87 -1.78 11.62
N TYR A 338 -4.98 -2.35 12.05
CA TYR A 338 -6.10 -1.57 12.54
C TYR A 338 -5.72 -0.74 13.77
N GLY A 339 -5.98 0.56 13.71
CA GLY A 339 -5.80 1.51 14.80
C GLY A 339 -6.84 2.62 14.70
N ALA A 340 -7.14 3.28 15.83
CA ALA A 340 -8.23 4.23 15.99
C ALA A 340 -7.79 5.47 16.79
N SER A 341 -6.54 5.89 16.65
CA SER A 341 -5.97 7.11 17.23
C SER A 341 -5.63 8.13 16.13
N VAL A 342 -5.28 9.35 16.56
CA VAL A 342 -4.75 10.38 15.65
C VAL A 342 -3.43 9.93 15.04
N ASP A 343 -2.53 9.33 15.84
CA ASP A 343 -1.26 8.78 15.36
C ASP A 343 -1.47 7.66 14.32
N ASP A 344 -2.45 6.75 14.55
CA ASP A 344 -2.80 5.74 13.56
C ASP A 344 -3.34 6.38 12.27
N SER A 345 -4.11 7.46 12.38
CA SER A 345 -4.64 8.19 11.23
C SER A 345 -3.55 8.90 10.45
N TYR A 346 -2.56 9.45 11.15
CA TYR A 346 -1.36 10.03 10.55
C TYR A 346 -0.56 8.98 9.76
N LYS A 347 -0.28 7.82 10.38
CA LYS A 347 0.44 6.72 9.71
C LYS A 347 -0.33 6.16 8.49
N LYS A 348 -1.65 6.08 8.58
CA LYS A 348 -2.49 5.69 7.43
C LYS A 348 -2.42 6.71 6.31
N LEU A 349 -2.43 8.02 6.64
CA LEU A 349 -2.30 9.08 5.65
C LEU A 349 -0.99 8.97 4.86
N GLN A 350 0.13 8.62 5.51
CA GLN A 350 1.41 8.42 4.84
C GLN A 350 1.30 7.36 3.71
N TYR A 351 0.59 6.26 3.95
CA TYR A 351 0.33 5.22 2.94
C TYR A 351 -0.71 5.65 1.92
N ASP A 352 -1.77 6.37 2.33
CA ASP A 352 -2.80 6.86 1.42
C ASP A 352 -2.22 7.85 0.41
N LEU A 353 -1.36 8.79 0.85
CA LEU A 353 -0.69 9.75 -0.05
C LEU A 353 0.33 9.07 -0.97
N TYR A 354 1.04 8.04 -0.47
CA TYR A 354 1.89 7.23 -1.32
C TYR A 354 1.09 6.54 -2.43
N TYR A 355 -0.07 5.96 -2.09
CA TYR A 355 -0.98 5.38 -3.07
C TYR A 355 -1.41 6.41 -4.12
N ILE A 356 -1.82 7.60 -3.68
CA ILE A 356 -2.27 8.67 -4.58
C ILE A 356 -1.14 9.06 -5.54
N LYS A 357 0.07 9.24 -5.04
CA LYS A 357 1.25 9.60 -5.85
C LYS A 357 1.62 8.53 -6.88
N HIS A 358 1.58 7.26 -6.50
CA HIS A 358 2.03 6.13 -7.33
C HIS A 358 0.89 5.34 -7.97
N HIS A 359 -0.31 5.90 -7.97
CA HIS A 359 -1.49 5.22 -8.47
C HIS A 359 -1.33 4.76 -9.93
N ASN A 360 -1.49 3.47 -10.14
CA ASN A 360 -1.58 2.84 -11.45
C ASN A 360 -2.30 1.48 -11.35
N ILE A 361 -2.72 0.93 -12.49
CA ILE A 361 -3.49 -0.33 -12.56
C ILE A 361 -2.71 -1.51 -11.96
N VAL A 362 -1.39 -1.55 -12.15
CA VAL A 362 -0.53 -2.62 -11.60
C VAL A 362 -0.48 -2.55 -10.08
N PHE A 363 -0.39 -1.34 -9.52
CA PHE A 363 -0.40 -1.12 -8.09
C PHE A 363 -1.76 -1.49 -7.47
N ASP A 364 -2.88 -1.13 -8.13
CA ASP A 364 -4.22 -1.55 -7.72
C ASP A 364 -4.35 -3.08 -7.67
N PHE A 365 -3.84 -3.75 -8.69
CA PHE A 365 -3.84 -5.22 -8.74
C PHE A 365 -3.01 -5.83 -7.60
N MET A 366 -1.83 -5.28 -7.32
CA MET A 366 -0.98 -5.70 -6.20
C MET A 366 -1.69 -5.52 -4.84
N ILE A 367 -2.36 -4.37 -4.63
CA ILE A 367 -3.14 -4.11 -3.42
C ILE A 367 -4.28 -5.12 -3.28
N THR A 368 -4.97 -5.43 -4.38
CA THR A 368 -6.05 -6.42 -4.41
C THR A 368 -5.54 -7.81 -4.00
N LEU A 369 -4.40 -8.25 -4.53
CA LEU A 369 -3.78 -9.53 -4.14
C LEU A 369 -3.37 -9.54 -2.66
N LYS A 370 -2.76 -8.45 -2.15
CA LYS A 370 -2.45 -8.33 -0.72
C LYS A 370 -3.69 -8.37 0.16
N THR A 371 -4.79 -7.76 -0.30
CA THR A 371 -6.07 -7.80 0.42
C THR A 371 -6.57 -9.24 0.57
N ILE A 372 -6.53 -10.03 -0.50
CA ILE A 372 -6.93 -11.44 -0.46
C ILE A 372 -6.13 -12.21 0.59
N THR A 373 -4.80 -12.02 0.62
CA THR A 373 -3.96 -12.65 1.66
C THR A 373 -4.27 -12.18 3.06
N THR A 374 -4.50 -10.87 3.23
CA THR A 374 -4.85 -10.29 4.54
C THR A 374 -6.18 -10.84 5.06
N VAL A 375 -7.18 -11.01 4.18
CA VAL A 375 -8.48 -11.58 4.53
C VAL A 375 -8.37 -13.08 4.85
N ILE A 376 -7.69 -13.87 4.01
CA ILE A 376 -7.55 -15.33 4.20
C ILE A 376 -6.79 -15.67 5.48
N PHE A 377 -5.71 -14.94 5.78
CA PHE A 377 -4.87 -15.20 6.96
C PHE A 377 -5.26 -14.41 8.20
N GLY A 378 -6.38 -13.69 8.17
CA GLY A 378 -6.93 -12.98 9.33
C GLY A 378 -6.03 -11.87 9.89
N LYS A 379 -5.08 -11.36 9.11
CA LYS A 379 -4.12 -10.29 9.51
C LYS A 379 -4.71 -8.88 9.46
N GLY A 380 -5.99 -8.73 9.16
CA GLY A 380 -6.67 -7.44 8.98
C GLY A 380 -7.23 -6.82 10.27
N ARG A 381 -6.80 -7.28 11.46
CA ARG A 381 -7.19 -6.73 12.76
C ARG A 381 -5.98 -6.62 13.68
#